data_a427872c1072a1d3b342b9b8b411d811
#
_entry.id   a427872c1072a1d3b342b9b8b411d811
#
_cell.length_a   1.000
_cell.length_b   1.000
_cell.length_c   1.000
_cell.angle_alpha   90.00
_cell.angle_beta   90.00
_cell.angle_gamma   90.00
#
_symmetry.space_group_name_H-M   'P 1'
#
loop_
_entity.id
_entity.type
_entity.pdbx_description
1 polymer ?
#
loop_
_entity_poly.entity_id
_entity_poly.type
_entity_poly.pdbx_seq_one_letter_code
_entity_poly.pdbx_strand_id
1 'polypeptide(L)'
;MTELSALSAAPARTRDGVLRFYFGPMDCGKSTLALQMNYNHRRQGRHGLVLTKHDRSGGPRVTSRIGLGSDAVEVVDDLDLVALVRKHERVDYVICDEACFYTVAQIEQLADLTDDFGIDVYAFGLASDFRSQMFPAAQRLFELADEISRLQVEVLCWCGRPGRLNARVVGGALVRTGEQVVIGDIGDAPIRYQVLCRRHYRSGSLGQD
;
A
#
# COMPACT_ATOMS: atom_id res chain seq x y z
N MET A 1 8.31 16.53 50.67
CA MET A 1 6.94 16.44 50.07
C MET A 1 7.14 16.43 48.57
N THR A 2 7.09 15.23 47.99
CA THR A 2 7.40 14.98 46.59
C THR A 2 6.07 14.69 45.89
N GLU A 3 5.62 15.63 45.06
CA GLU A 3 4.43 15.44 44.25
C GLU A 3 4.76 14.40 43.13
N LEU A 4 4.18 13.21 43.26
CA LEU A 4 4.09 12.26 42.16
C LEU A 4 3.06 12.82 41.16
N SER A 5 3.55 13.32 40.05
CA SER A 5 2.75 13.64 38.86
C SER A 5 1.96 12.41 38.44
N ALA A 6 0.64 12.48 38.52
CA ALA A 6 -0.26 11.46 38.01
C ALA A 6 -0.12 11.33 36.51
N LEU A 7 0.51 10.26 36.04
CA LEU A 7 0.42 9.81 34.67
C LEU A 7 -1.07 9.50 34.39
N SER A 8 -1.69 10.36 33.60
CA SER A 8 -3.05 10.13 33.10
C SER A 8 -3.08 8.79 32.36
N ALA A 9 -3.77 7.80 32.95
CA ALA A 9 -3.99 6.53 32.30
C ALA A 9 -4.76 6.74 30.98
N ALA A 10 -4.23 6.20 29.89
CA ALA A 10 -4.94 6.15 28.64
C ALA A 10 -6.32 5.49 28.84
N PRO A 11 -7.39 5.93 28.14
CA PRO A 11 -8.71 5.32 28.26
C PRO A 11 -8.62 3.83 27.96
N ALA A 12 -9.29 3.01 28.78
CA ALA A 12 -9.31 1.57 28.64
C ALA A 12 -9.76 1.19 27.22
N ARG A 13 -8.92 0.42 26.50
CA ARG A 13 -9.19 -0.07 25.14
C ARG A 13 -10.40 -0.99 25.17
N THR A 14 -11.39 -0.70 24.35
CA THR A 14 -12.60 -1.53 24.23
C THR A 14 -12.46 -2.63 23.19
N ARG A 15 -11.40 -2.61 22.35
CA ARG A 15 -11.15 -3.58 21.28
C ARG A 15 -9.68 -3.48 20.82
N ASP A 16 -9.07 -4.61 20.46
CA ASP A 16 -7.80 -4.65 19.76
C ASP A 16 -8.00 -4.32 18.27
N GLY A 17 -7.10 -3.53 17.69
CA GLY A 17 -7.05 -3.30 16.25
C GLY A 17 -6.50 -4.53 15.51
N VAL A 18 -6.58 -4.53 14.19
CA VAL A 18 -6.02 -5.60 13.35
C VAL A 18 -5.27 -4.98 12.18
N LEU A 19 -4.00 -5.34 12.01
CA LEU A 19 -3.20 -4.97 10.84
C LEU A 19 -3.41 -6.00 9.72
N ARG A 20 -3.97 -5.55 8.61
CA ARG A 20 -4.23 -6.39 7.42
C ARG A 20 -3.41 -5.94 6.24
N PHE A 21 -2.72 -6.89 5.62
CA PHE A 21 -1.96 -6.63 4.40
C PHE A 21 -2.59 -7.30 3.18
N TYR A 22 -3.05 -6.48 2.25
CA TYR A 22 -3.60 -6.87 0.95
C TYR A 22 -2.58 -6.62 -0.15
N PHE A 23 -2.14 -7.68 -0.82
CA PHE A 23 -1.12 -7.55 -1.84
C PHE A 23 -1.50 -8.21 -3.17
N GLY A 24 -0.85 -7.79 -4.23
CA GLY A 24 -1.00 -8.36 -5.57
C GLY A 24 -0.19 -7.59 -6.60
N PRO A 25 -0.11 -8.07 -7.85
CA PRO A 25 0.59 -7.35 -8.91
C PRO A 25 -0.08 -6.02 -9.24
N MET A 26 0.49 -5.25 -10.14
CA MET A 26 -0.19 -4.09 -10.72
C MET A 26 -1.51 -4.56 -11.35
N ASP A 27 -2.51 -3.67 -11.40
CA ASP A 27 -3.83 -3.87 -12.01
C ASP A 27 -4.74 -4.92 -11.34
N CYS A 28 -4.37 -5.45 -10.17
CA CYS A 28 -5.22 -6.41 -9.44
C CYS A 28 -6.31 -5.75 -8.57
N GLY A 29 -6.60 -4.46 -8.73
CA GLY A 29 -7.71 -3.79 -8.07
C GLY A 29 -7.46 -3.37 -6.62
N LYS A 30 -6.21 -3.20 -6.17
CA LYS A 30 -5.86 -2.75 -4.81
C LYS A 30 -6.61 -1.49 -4.41
N SER A 31 -6.41 -0.40 -5.13
CA SER A 31 -7.06 0.89 -4.85
C SER A 31 -8.59 0.82 -4.97
N THR A 32 -9.12 -0.03 -5.85
CA THR A 32 -10.57 -0.26 -5.95
C THR A 32 -11.13 -0.88 -4.67
N LEU A 33 -10.47 -1.93 -4.14
CA LEU A 33 -10.89 -2.57 -2.90
C LEU A 33 -10.72 -1.62 -1.70
N ALA A 34 -9.61 -0.89 -1.64
CA ALA A 34 -9.36 0.12 -0.61
C ALA A 34 -10.49 1.16 -0.54
N LEU A 35 -10.88 1.71 -1.68
CA LEU A 35 -11.97 2.68 -1.79
C LEU A 35 -13.34 2.08 -1.44
N GLN A 36 -13.61 0.84 -1.87
CA GLN A 36 -14.84 0.14 -1.52
C GLN A 36 -14.93 -0.12 -0.01
N MET A 37 -13.84 -0.51 0.63
CA MET A 37 -13.78 -0.70 2.08
C MET A 37 -13.99 0.61 2.83
N ASN A 38 -13.34 1.70 2.38
CA ASN A 38 -13.54 3.03 2.93
C ASN A 38 -15.02 3.44 2.88
N TYR A 39 -15.66 3.27 1.73
CA TYR A 39 -17.09 3.56 1.56
C TYR A 39 -17.96 2.75 2.53
N ASN A 40 -17.72 1.44 2.65
CA ASN A 40 -18.50 0.57 3.52
C ASN A 40 -18.34 0.93 4.99
N HIS A 41 -17.13 1.21 5.46
CA HIS A 41 -16.90 1.63 6.84
C HIS A 41 -17.58 2.96 7.16
N ARG A 42 -17.45 3.94 6.26
CA ARG A 42 -18.12 5.25 6.44
C ARG A 42 -19.63 5.14 6.51
N ARG A 43 -20.25 4.27 5.70
CA ARG A 43 -21.69 4.00 5.78
C ARG A 43 -22.13 3.43 7.13
N GLN A 44 -21.24 2.79 7.86
CA GLN A 44 -21.50 2.28 9.21
C GLN A 44 -21.16 3.29 10.32
N GLY A 45 -20.91 4.56 9.96
CA GLY A 45 -20.58 5.62 10.92
C GLY A 45 -19.17 5.50 11.50
N ARG A 46 -18.28 4.70 10.90
CA ARG A 46 -16.87 4.64 11.31
C ARG A 46 -16.09 5.80 10.68
N HIS A 47 -15.16 6.36 11.44
CA HIS A 47 -14.28 7.45 11.03
C HIS A 47 -12.94 6.87 10.60
N GLY A 48 -12.51 7.15 9.37
CA GLY A 48 -11.26 6.62 8.83
C GLY A 48 -10.40 7.65 8.16
N LEU A 49 -9.10 7.39 8.15
CA LEU A 49 -8.12 8.10 7.35
C LEU A 49 -7.73 7.25 6.14
N VAL A 50 -7.59 7.89 4.99
CA VAL A 50 -7.03 7.29 3.79
C VAL A 50 -5.67 7.92 3.54
N LEU A 51 -4.64 7.10 3.45
CA LEU A 51 -3.25 7.49 3.25
C LEU A 51 -2.76 6.94 1.92
N THR A 52 -1.96 7.69 1.20
CA THR A 52 -1.34 7.24 -0.06
C THR A 52 0.07 7.78 -0.21
N LYS A 53 0.90 7.10 -1.00
CA LYS A 53 2.24 7.56 -1.36
C LYS A 53 2.46 7.41 -2.86
N HIS A 54 3.09 8.43 -3.47
CA HIS A 54 3.35 8.46 -4.91
C HIS A 54 2.10 8.34 -5.79
N ASP A 55 0.99 8.98 -5.39
CA ASP A 55 -0.19 9.00 -6.27
C ASP A 55 0.12 9.76 -7.56
N ARG A 56 -0.23 9.11 -8.68
CA ARG A 56 0.00 9.63 -10.04
C ARG A 56 -0.98 10.71 -10.47
N SER A 57 -2.01 10.98 -9.67
CA SER A 57 -3.10 11.91 -10.01
C SER A 57 -2.79 13.38 -9.74
N GLY A 58 -1.59 13.70 -9.22
CA GLY A 58 -1.14 15.09 -9.02
C GLY A 58 -1.74 15.82 -7.83
N GLY A 59 -2.30 15.08 -6.84
CA GLY A 59 -2.82 15.63 -5.59
C GLY A 59 -3.05 14.54 -4.55
N PRO A 60 -3.33 14.88 -3.28
CA PRO A 60 -3.51 13.91 -2.21
C PRO A 60 -4.88 13.19 -2.33
N ARG A 61 -4.99 12.30 -3.31
CA ARG A 61 -6.19 11.48 -3.57
C ARG A 61 -5.80 10.06 -3.90
N VAL A 62 -6.60 9.10 -3.47
CA VAL A 62 -6.57 7.74 -4.02
C VAL A 62 -7.59 7.65 -5.13
N THR A 63 -7.15 7.21 -6.30
CA THR A 63 -8.02 7.01 -7.48
C THR A 63 -7.87 5.58 -7.98
N SER A 64 -8.99 4.96 -8.32
CA SER A 64 -8.99 3.66 -9.01
C SER A 64 -9.09 3.85 -10.51
N ARG A 65 -8.57 2.90 -11.29
CA ARG A 65 -8.69 2.92 -12.77
C ARG A 65 -10.13 2.83 -13.28
N ILE A 66 -11.06 2.43 -12.45
CA ILE A 66 -12.50 2.38 -12.77
C ILE A 66 -13.25 3.66 -12.36
N GLY A 67 -12.53 4.74 -12.01
CA GLY A 67 -13.11 6.06 -11.76
C GLY A 67 -13.58 6.33 -10.33
N LEU A 68 -13.34 5.43 -9.37
CA LEU A 68 -13.59 5.71 -7.95
C LEU A 68 -12.47 6.60 -7.40
N GLY A 69 -12.80 7.49 -6.46
CA GLY A 69 -11.83 8.37 -5.82
C GLY A 69 -12.21 8.77 -4.40
N SER A 70 -11.21 9.04 -3.57
CA SER A 70 -11.37 9.59 -2.23
C SER A 70 -10.22 10.54 -1.92
N ASP A 71 -10.49 11.58 -1.15
CA ASP A 71 -9.43 12.40 -0.59
C ASP A 71 -8.55 11.53 0.32
N ALA A 72 -7.27 11.81 0.31
CA ALA A 72 -6.27 11.07 1.06
C ALA A 72 -5.23 12.03 1.65
N VAL A 73 -4.45 11.55 2.61
CA VAL A 73 -3.26 12.26 3.09
C VAL A 73 -2.06 11.65 2.37
N GLU A 74 -1.22 12.50 1.80
CA GLU A 74 0.03 12.06 1.19
C GLU A 74 1.05 11.68 2.27
N VAL A 75 1.62 10.50 2.17
CA VAL A 75 2.65 10.01 3.08
C VAL A 75 4.02 10.35 2.52
N VAL A 76 4.71 11.28 3.18
CA VAL A 76 6.12 11.60 2.93
C VAL A 76 7.01 10.84 3.91
N ASP A 77 8.30 10.69 3.60
CA ASP A 77 9.21 9.81 4.37
C ASP A 77 9.35 10.18 5.85
N ASP A 78 9.24 11.45 6.18
CA ASP A 78 9.34 12.01 7.54
C ASP A 78 7.99 12.17 8.24
N LEU A 79 6.88 11.76 7.63
CA LEU A 79 5.56 11.84 8.25
C LEU A 79 5.44 10.82 9.39
N ASP A 80 5.18 11.32 10.59
CA ASP A 80 4.81 10.51 11.75
C ASP A 80 3.31 10.17 11.69
N LEU A 81 2.99 8.90 11.47
CA LEU A 81 1.62 8.41 11.33
C LEU A 81 0.87 8.39 12.66
N VAL A 82 1.56 8.13 13.77
CA VAL A 82 0.96 8.18 15.11
C VAL A 82 0.60 9.61 15.47
N ALA A 83 1.50 10.56 15.23
CA ALA A 83 1.22 11.98 15.45
C ALA A 83 0.11 12.50 14.52
N LEU A 84 0.02 12.01 13.28
CA LEU A 84 -1.08 12.33 12.37
C LEU A 84 -2.43 11.88 12.95
N VAL A 85 -2.53 10.63 13.38
CA VAL A 85 -3.77 10.08 13.94
C VAL A 85 -4.21 10.83 15.20
N ARG A 86 -3.27 11.19 16.07
CA ARG A 86 -3.54 11.95 17.30
C ARG A 86 -4.12 13.37 17.08
N LYS A 87 -4.02 13.93 15.88
CA LYS A 87 -4.64 15.23 15.52
C LYS A 87 -6.16 15.12 15.29
N HIS A 88 -6.69 13.90 15.18
CA HIS A 88 -8.10 13.65 14.95
C HIS A 88 -8.77 13.21 16.26
N GLU A 89 -9.97 13.70 16.53
CA GLU A 89 -10.72 13.33 17.74
C GLU A 89 -11.08 11.84 17.80
N ARG A 90 -11.29 11.24 16.62
CA ARG A 90 -11.65 9.85 16.48
C ARG A 90 -11.15 9.27 15.16
N VAL A 91 -10.44 8.15 15.25
CA VAL A 91 -10.06 7.33 14.09
C VAL A 91 -10.35 5.88 14.44
N ASP A 92 -11.26 5.25 13.71
CA ASP A 92 -11.65 3.85 13.91
C ASP A 92 -10.85 2.93 12.98
N TYR A 93 -10.36 3.45 11.84
CA TYR A 93 -9.56 2.68 10.88
C TYR A 93 -8.66 3.59 10.02
N VAL A 94 -7.60 3.00 9.49
CA VAL A 94 -6.70 3.63 8.52
C VAL A 94 -6.59 2.73 7.28
N ILE A 95 -6.71 3.32 6.10
CA ILE A 95 -6.47 2.65 4.81
C ILE A 95 -5.20 3.25 4.21
N CYS A 96 -4.22 2.40 3.93
CA CYS A 96 -2.94 2.78 3.35
C CYS A 96 -2.84 2.23 1.93
N ASP A 97 -3.00 3.07 0.91
CA ASP A 97 -2.73 2.68 -0.48
C ASP A 97 -1.26 2.89 -0.82
N GLU A 98 -0.74 2.06 -1.70
CA GLU A 98 0.67 2.00 -2.10
C GLU A 98 1.65 1.87 -0.89
N ALA A 99 1.22 1.15 0.16
CA ALA A 99 1.98 0.95 1.40
C ALA A 99 3.35 0.30 1.20
N CYS A 100 3.60 -0.35 0.06
CA CYS A 100 4.90 -0.88 -0.30
C CYS A 100 6.00 0.20 -0.45
N PHE A 101 5.61 1.47 -0.63
CA PHE A 101 6.54 2.60 -0.74
C PHE A 101 6.76 3.34 0.58
N TYR A 102 6.08 2.96 1.66
CA TYR A 102 6.31 3.55 2.98
C TYR A 102 7.71 3.18 3.49
N THR A 103 8.18 3.91 4.48
CA THR A 103 9.40 3.51 5.20
C THR A 103 9.11 2.35 6.15
N VAL A 104 10.13 1.57 6.51
CA VAL A 104 10.00 0.49 7.51
C VAL A 104 9.47 1.04 8.83
N ALA A 105 9.97 2.19 9.27
CA ALA A 105 9.50 2.86 10.49
C ALA A 105 8.01 3.22 10.43
N GLN A 106 7.51 3.67 9.28
CA GLN A 106 6.07 3.93 9.10
C GLN A 106 5.24 2.65 9.17
N ILE A 107 5.76 1.50 8.68
CA ILE A 107 5.06 0.21 8.85
C ILE A 107 5.02 -0.21 10.32
N GLU A 108 6.07 0.04 11.09
CA GLU A 108 6.08 -0.19 12.54
C GLU A 108 5.05 0.71 13.24
N GLN A 109 4.97 1.98 12.87
CA GLN A 109 3.91 2.88 13.38
C GLN A 109 2.49 2.40 13.04
N LEU A 110 2.27 1.73 11.89
CA LEU A 110 0.98 1.11 11.59
C LEU A 110 0.63 -0.03 12.56
N ALA A 111 1.63 -0.83 12.97
CA ALA A 111 1.43 -1.84 14.00
C ALA A 111 1.14 -1.18 15.37
N ASP A 112 1.88 -0.12 15.75
CA ASP A 112 1.61 0.66 16.97
C ASP A 112 0.16 1.20 16.99
N LEU A 113 -0.37 1.64 15.83
CA LEU A 113 -1.76 2.10 15.74
C LEU A 113 -2.77 0.97 16.05
N THR A 114 -2.47 -0.27 15.69
CA THR A 114 -3.33 -1.39 16.05
C THR A 114 -3.18 -1.77 17.51
N ASP A 115 -1.95 -1.88 17.99
CA ASP A 115 -1.64 -2.39 19.31
C ASP A 115 -1.96 -1.40 20.42
N ASP A 116 -1.58 -0.12 20.24
CA ASP A 116 -1.71 0.90 21.28
C ASP A 116 -3.01 1.70 21.18
N PHE A 117 -3.60 1.83 19.99
CA PHE A 117 -4.78 2.68 19.77
C PHE A 117 -6.04 1.88 19.41
N GLY A 118 -5.94 0.57 19.15
CA GLY A 118 -7.08 -0.27 18.79
C GLY A 118 -7.68 0.07 17.43
N ILE A 119 -6.88 0.63 16.51
CA ILE A 119 -7.30 1.08 15.19
C ILE A 119 -7.11 -0.06 14.18
N ASP A 120 -8.13 -0.35 13.38
CA ASP A 120 -7.98 -1.28 12.26
C ASP A 120 -7.13 -0.66 11.15
N VAL A 121 -6.08 -1.35 10.69
CA VAL A 121 -5.24 -0.90 9.59
C VAL A 121 -5.38 -1.83 8.39
N TYR A 122 -5.63 -1.24 7.22
CA TYR A 122 -5.77 -1.92 5.94
C TYR A 122 -4.67 -1.42 5.00
N ALA A 123 -3.58 -2.16 4.90
CA ALA A 123 -2.45 -1.82 4.03
C ALA A 123 -2.59 -2.52 2.67
N PHE A 124 -2.47 -1.75 1.59
CA PHE A 124 -2.53 -2.23 0.20
C PHE A 124 -1.21 -1.92 -0.49
N GLY A 125 -0.63 -2.91 -1.17
CA GLY A 125 0.64 -2.69 -1.84
C GLY A 125 1.08 -3.80 -2.78
N LEU A 126 2.21 -3.57 -3.43
CA LEU A 126 2.94 -4.58 -4.17
C LEU A 126 3.80 -5.39 -3.21
N ALA A 127 3.93 -6.71 -3.42
CA ALA A 127 4.89 -7.50 -2.66
C ALA A 127 6.33 -7.28 -3.16
N SER A 128 6.51 -7.21 -4.48
CA SER A 128 7.83 -7.11 -5.09
C SER A 128 7.88 -6.07 -6.20
N ASP A 129 9.08 -5.54 -6.42
CA ASP A 129 9.42 -4.60 -7.47
C ASP A 129 9.58 -5.27 -8.85
N PHE A 130 9.99 -4.48 -9.83
CA PHE A 130 10.24 -4.94 -11.20
C PHE A 130 11.43 -5.91 -11.32
N ARG A 131 12.32 -5.99 -10.31
CA ARG A 131 13.44 -6.94 -10.23
C ARG A 131 13.01 -8.27 -9.58
N SER A 132 11.73 -8.39 -9.21
CA SER A 132 11.19 -9.53 -8.42
C SER A 132 11.80 -9.62 -7.01
N GLN A 133 12.22 -8.48 -6.44
CA GLN A 133 12.69 -8.36 -5.06
C GLN A 133 11.62 -7.68 -4.21
N MET A 134 11.46 -8.13 -2.98
CA MET A 134 10.48 -7.53 -2.08
C MET A 134 10.84 -6.08 -1.76
N PHE A 135 9.82 -5.22 -1.68
CA PHE A 135 9.98 -3.90 -1.09
C PHE A 135 10.26 -4.04 0.42
N PRO A 136 11.15 -3.23 1.01
CA PRO A 136 11.42 -3.30 2.46
C PRO A 136 10.14 -3.14 3.30
N ALA A 137 9.26 -2.21 2.93
CA ALA A 137 7.98 -2.04 3.60
C ALA A 137 7.05 -3.25 3.44
N ALA A 138 7.00 -3.86 2.26
CA ALA A 138 6.21 -5.07 2.04
C ALA A 138 6.76 -6.25 2.86
N GLN A 139 8.08 -6.41 2.93
CA GLN A 139 8.70 -7.41 3.80
C GLN A 139 8.27 -7.19 5.25
N ARG A 140 8.34 -5.94 5.74
CA ARG A 140 7.95 -5.63 7.11
C ARG A 140 6.45 -5.86 7.38
N LEU A 141 5.59 -5.58 6.39
CA LEU A 141 4.16 -5.92 6.46
C LEU A 141 3.93 -7.44 6.54
N PHE A 142 4.70 -8.26 5.80
CA PHE A 142 4.63 -9.72 5.92
C PHE A 142 5.05 -10.25 7.30
N GLU A 143 5.94 -9.53 7.98
CA GLU A 143 6.44 -9.88 9.32
C GLU A 143 5.45 -9.49 10.42
N LEU A 144 4.73 -8.36 10.27
CA LEU A 144 3.92 -7.75 11.35
C LEU A 144 2.41 -7.92 11.19
N ALA A 145 1.91 -8.15 9.96
CA ALA A 145 0.46 -8.17 9.76
C ALA A 145 -0.20 -9.40 10.40
N ASP A 146 -1.31 -9.17 11.11
CA ASP A 146 -2.16 -10.21 11.69
C ASP A 146 -2.83 -11.06 10.61
N GLU A 147 -3.24 -10.41 9.52
CA GLU A 147 -3.91 -11.05 8.40
C GLU A 147 -3.24 -10.66 7.09
N ILE A 148 -2.90 -11.64 6.28
CA ILE A 148 -2.26 -11.44 4.98
C ILE A 148 -3.14 -12.05 3.89
N SER A 149 -3.54 -11.22 2.92
CA SER A 149 -4.42 -11.65 1.84
C SER A 149 -3.90 -11.24 0.48
N ARG A 150 -3.76 -12.23 -0.40
CA ARG A 150 -3.55 -11.96 -1.81
C ARG A 150 -4.87 -11.62 -2.48
N LEU A 151 -4.91 -10.52 -3.24
CA LEU A 151 -6.10 -10.15 -4.00
C LEU A 151 -6.42 -11.20 -5.07
N GLN A 152 -7.70 -11.55 -5.15
CA GLN A 152 -8.21 -12.62 -6.03
C GLN A 152 -8.47 -12.16 -7.46
N VAL A 153 -8.40 -10.84 -7.75
CA VAL A 153 -8.59 -10.34 -9.11
C VAL A 153 -7.50 -10.91 -10.00
N GLU A 154 -7.90 -11.60 -11.05
CA GLU A 154 -7.00 -12.25 -11.96
C GLU A 154 -6.43 -11.24 -12.96
N VAL A 155 -5.13 -11.00 -12.87
CA VAL A 155 -4.37 -10.25 -13.88
C VAL A 155 -3.67 -11.27 -14.76
N LEU A 156 -3.88 -11.19 -16.07
CA LEU A 156 -3.34 -12.16 -17.02
C LEU A 156 -2.05 -11.66 -17.66
N CYS A 157 -1.11 -12.58 -17.80
CA CYS A 157 0.01 -12.43 -18.71
C CYS A 157 -0.52 -12.51 -20.16
N TRP A 158 0.18 -11.96 -21.11
CA TRP A 158 -0.18 -12.01 -22.53
C TRP A 158 -0.47 -13.43 -23.04
N CYS A 159 0.07 -14.46 -22.43
CA CYS A 159 -0.18 -15.88 -22.78
C CYS A 159 -1.42 -16.49 -22.10
N GLY A 160 -2.27 -15.71 -21.46
CA GLY A 160 -3.47 -16.16 -20.76
C GLY A 160 -3.23 -16.83 -19.40
N ARG A 161 -1.99 -16.97 -18.94
CA ARG A 161 -1.70 -17.49 -17.59
C ARG A 161 -1.75 -16.37 -16.57
N PRO A 162 -2.05 -16.66 -15.29
CA PRO A 162 -2.01 -15.68 -14.21
C PRO A 162 -0.67 -14.92 -14.18
N GLY A 163 -0.75 -13.61 -14.28
CA GLY A 163 0.37 -12.69 -14.13
C GLY A 163 0.71 -12.50 -12.65
N ARG A 164 1.99 -12.50 -12.31
CA ARG A 164 2.44 -12.46 -10.91
C ARG A 164 3.53 -11.46 -10.66
N LEU A 165 4.29 -11.10 -11.68
CA LEU A 165 5.50 -10.28 -11.58
C LEU A 165 5.32 -9.01 -12.43
N ASN A 166 5.68 -7.88 -11.85
CA ASN A 166 5.65 -6.60 -12.52
C ASN A 166 6.97 -6.43 -13.28
N ALA A 167 6.91 -6.43 -14.60
CA ALA A 167 8.07 -6.21 -15.46
C ALA A 167 8.15 -4.74 -15.85
N ARG A 168 9.31 -4.11 -15.68
CA ARG A 168 9.60 -2.79 -16.25
C ARG A 168 10.14 -2.97 -17.65
N VAL A 169 9.57 -2.25 -18.60
CA VAL A 169 9.95 -2.29 -20.02
C VAL A 169 10.41 -0.90 -20.44
N VAL A 170 11.59 -0.83 -21.02
CA VAL A 170 12.19 0.39 -21.55
C VAL A 170 12.67 0.11 -22.97
N GLY A 171 12.26 0.91 -23.95
CA GLY A 171 12.64 0.70 -25.34
C GLY A 171 12.25 -0.68 -25.90
N GLY A 172 11.12 -1.25 -25.44
CA GLY A 172 10.65 -2.58 -25.88
C GLY A 172 11.37 -3.76 -25.24
N ALA A 173 12.31 -3.56 -24.30
CA ALA A 173 13.04 -4.62 -23.62
C ALA A 173 12.74 -4.63 -22.12
N LEU A 174 12.69 -5.84 -21.52
CA LEU A 174 12.55 -6.02 -20.10
C LEU A 174 13.86 -5.63 -19.39
N VAL A 175 13.79 -4.70 -18.43
CA VAL A 175 14.92 -4.29 -17.60
C VAL A 175 14.87 -4.95 -16.22
N ARG A 176 16.05 -5.29 -15.68
CA ARG A 176 16.21 -5.96 -14.37
C ARG A 176 17.11 -5.21 -13.41
N THR A 177 17.63 -4.07 -13.83
CA THR A 177 18.54 -3.22 -13.06
C THR A 177 18.02 -1.79 -13.05
N GLY A 178 18.46 -0.99 -12.09
CA GLY A 178 18.06 0.40 -11.95
C GLY A 178 17.36 0.69 -10.62
N GLU A 179 16.98 1.92 -10.42
CA GLU A 179 16.29 2.37 -9.21
C GLU A 179 14.95 1.66 -9.02
N GLN A 180 14.61 1.37 -7.76
CA GLN A 180 13.40 0.62 -7.42
C GLN A 180 12.13 1.35 -7.84
N VAL A 181 12.07 2.65 -7.60
CA VAL A 181 10.96 3.53 -7.99
C VAL A 181 11.47 4.54 -9.01
N VAL A 182 10.80 4.61 -10.14
CA VAL A 182 11.04 5.66 -11.14
C VAL A 182 9.68 6.28 -11.48
N ILE A 183 9.58 7.58 -11.27
CA ILE A 183 8.43 8.39 -11.65
C ILE A 183 8.83 9.12 -12.94
N GLY A 184 8.16 8.81 -14.05
CA GLY A 184 8.44 9.39 -15.35
C GLY A 184 9.28 8.49 -16.27
N ASP A 185 9.76 9.08 -17.38
CA ASP A 185 10.55 8.38 -18.38
C ASP A 185 12.04 8.34 -18.00
N ILE A 186 12.73 7.28 -18.40
CA ILE A 186 14.19 7.20 -18.28
C ILE A 186 14.80 7.68 -19.59
N GLY A 187 15.34 8.88 -19.60
CA GLY A 187 15.82 9.53 -20.84
C GLY A 187 14.68 9.74 -21.83
N ASP A 188 14.93 9.51 -23.11
CA ASP A 188 13.94 9.68 -24.19
C ASP A 188 13.05 8.44 -24.41
N ALA A 189 13.25 7.35 -23.68
CA ALA A 189 12.52 6.11 -23.87
C ALA A 189 11.37 5.97 -22.85
N PRO A 190 10.11 5.78 -23.31
CA PRO A 190 8.97 5.64 -22.43
C PRO A 190 9.09 4.38 -21.56
N ILE A 191 8.82 4.54 -20.27
CA ILE A 191 8.75 3.43 -19.31
C ILE A 191 7.32 2.90 -19.31
N ARG A 192 7.18 1.61 -19.52
CA ARG A 192 5.91 0.92 -19.27
C ARG A 192 6.10 -0.25 -18.28
N TYR A 193 5.03 -0.61 -17.60
CA TYR A 193 5.00 -1.80 -16.76
C TYR A 193 4.04 -2.81 -17.36
N GLN A 194 4.43 -4.09 -17.31
CA GLN A 194 3.62 -5.21 -17.78
C GLN A 194 3.62 -6.32 -16.75
N VAL A 195 2.44 -6.87 -16.46
CA VAL A 195 2.33 -7.99 -15.53
C VAL A 195 2.54 -9.29 -16.30
N LEU A 196 3.53 -10.06 -15.89
CA LEU A 196 3.94 -11.29 -16.55
C LEU A 196 3.79 -12.51 -15.64
N CYS A 197 3.56 -13.68 -16.24
CA CYS A 197 3.75 -14.95 -15.53
C CYS A 197 5.26 -15.20 -15.32
N ARG A 198 5.60 -16.04 -14.33
CA ARG A 198 7.01 -16.31 -13.98
C ARG A 198 7.87 -16.76 -15.17
N ARG A 199 7.29 -17.58 -16.08
CA ARG A 199 8.00 -18.08 -17.27
C ARG A 199 8.43 -16.93 -18.17
N HIS A 200 7.48 -16.04 -18.54
CA HIS A 200 7.75 -14.93 -19.46
C HIS A 200 8.58 -13.84 -18.82
N TYR A 201 8.39 -13.58 -17.55
CA TYR A 201 9.29 -12.68 -16.81
C TYR A 201 10.74 -13.20 -16.86
N ARG A 202 11.00 -14.51 -16.64
CA ARG A 202 12.35 -15.09 -16.68
C ARG A 202 12.96 -15.05 -18.07
N SER A 203 12.21 -15.38 -19.11
CA SER A 203 12.69 -15.35 -20.49
C SER A 203 12.82 -13.97 -21.10
N GLY A 204 12.20 -12.94 -20.48
CA GLY A 204 12.13 -11.58 -21.05
C GLY A 204 11.12 -11.43 -22.19
N SER A 205 10.26 -12.43 -22.40
CA SER A 205 9.26 -12.42 -23.48
C SER A 205 8.06 -11.54 -23.10
N LEU A 206 7.85 -10.48 -23.85
CA LEU A 206 6.79 -9.49 -23.62
C LEU A 206 5.51 -9.77 -24.43
N GLY A 207 5.51 -10.75 -25.30
CA GLY A 207 4.46 -10.99 -26.29
C GLY A 207 4.73 -10.21 -27.58
N GLN A 208 3.84 -10.40 -28.54
CA GLN A 208 3.76 -9.51 -29.71
C GLN A 208 2.77 -8.40 -29.35
N ASP A 209 3.13 -7.16 -29.63
CA ASP A 209 2.23 -6.01 -29.57
C ASP A 209 1.18 -6.12 -30.67
#